data_feecaa838bbf802eae4e885eeac99cd7
#
_entry.id   feecaa838bbf802eae4e885eeac99cd7
#
_cell.length_a   1.000
_cell.length_b   1.000
_cell.length_c   1.000
_cell.angle_alpha   90.00
_cell.angle_beta   90.00
_cell.angle_gamma   90.00
#
_symmetry.space_group_name_H-M   'P 1'
#
loop_
_entity.id
_entity.type
_entity.pdbx_description
1 polymer ?
#
loop_
_entity_poly.entity_id
_entity_poly.type
_entity_poly.pdbx_seq_one_letter_code
_entity_poly.pdbx_strand_id
1 'polypeptide(L)'
;MRNKKYIFMSALAVMALSATAQDFDNTPTLNINNKEKQVKFTVGARFMADAAYYNTEATPLKSGATISDARIRTSMSYGENWYFYADFGFGGGKFSQKNIFLQYANKADKGTHAVKVGYYNDPAGTMAAQTSLGSYHFISRPGMASSIGEGRELGITYKFSNDHFFAYQGVFTESAYNRLEAGYNGLTLSGRWLYRNASDVNNAFHVGVSARYAKLGGGEEVTTKGSTVLKKSISLGQSLETYVDQNNIFCSATLPWANEVIDFGAEALLVQPDFFVRAEYKHKVVTKHRDSYSIFIASQDNIDGWGDPALWEQANKIKTNHFNGAYVELGYKFFGNAYSYDKFNGVMNGLSGKSLEIVGRFNYTGLNDLTEGEYYSAGRDQYYAAGFLQDFPGIGATSVGGGDIYSTTIG
;
A
#
# COMPACT_ATOMS: atom_id res chain seq x y z
N MET A 1 -37.82 -4.26 -18.80
CA MET A 1 -37.23 -3.01 -19.34
C MET A 1 -37.37 -1.81 -18.41
N ARG A 2 -37.29 -2.00 -17.07
CA ARG A 2 -37.56 -0.93 -16.10
C ARG A 2 -36.32 -0.47 -15.32
N ASN A 3 -35.18 -1.14 -15.42
CA ASN A 3 -34.01 -0.90 -14.61
C ASN A 3 -32.89 -0.03 -15.22
N LYS A 4 -33.02 0.37 -16.50
CA LYS A 4 -31.96 1.18 -17.15
C LYS A 4 -31.94 2.66 -16.76
N LYS A 5 -33.02 3.19 -16.19
CA LYS A 5 -33.12 4.63 -15.82
C LYS A 5 -32.41 4.94 -14.49
N TYR A 6 -32.25 3.97 -13.60
CA TYR A 6 -31.64 4.19 -12.29
C TYR A 6 -30.11 4.15 -12.32
N ILE A 7 -29.52 3.42 -13.27
CA ILE A 7 -28.05 3.36 -13.46
C ILE A 7 -27.50 4.73 -13.88
N PHE A 8 -28.24 5.47 -14.70
CA PHE A 8 -27.82 6.80 -15.16
C PHE A 8 -27.92 7.87 -14.08
N MET A 9 -28.89 7.79 -13.18
CA MET A 9 -29.04 8.75 -12.09
C MET A 9 -28.02 8.52 -10.95
N SER A 10 -27.63 7.30 -10.66
CA SER A 10 -26.62 6.99 -9.66
C SER A 10 -25.19 7.40 -10.11
N ALA A 11 -24.89 7.26 -11.39
CA ALA A 11 -23.63 7.75 -11.97
C ALA A 11 -23.52 9.29 -11.90
N LEU A 12 -24.63 10.02 -12.10
CA LEU A 12 -24.63 11.48 -12.01
C LEU A 12 -24.50 12.00 -10.55
N ALA A 13 -25.07 11.29 -9.58
CA ALA A 13 -24.97 11.66 -8.17
C ALA A 13 -23.55 11.45 -7.61
N VAL A 14 -22.83 10.43 -8.08
CA VAL A 14 -21.42 10.19 -7.72
C VAL A 14 -20.49 11.24 -8.34
N MET A 15 -20.78 11.70 -9.56
CA MET A 15 -19.99 12.79 -10.18
C MET A 15 -20.12 14.14 -9.49
N ALA A 16 -21.22 14.40 -8.79
CA ALA A 16 -21.41 15.67 -8.08
C ALA A 16 -20.68 15.77 -6.74
N LEU A 17 -20.29 14.64 -6.13
CA LEU A 17 -19.61 14.60 -4.84
C LEU A 17 -18.07 14.46 -4.95
N SER A 18 -17.55 14.07 -6.11
CA SER A 18 -16.12 13.97 -6.35
C SER A 18 -15.42 15.28 -6.72
N ALA A 19 -16.16 16.38 -6.81
CA ALA A 19 -15.67 17.69 -7.26
C ALA A 19 -14.77 18.45 -6.28
N THR A 20 -14.32 17.83 -5.17
CA THR A 20 -13.50 18.52 -4.17
C THR A 20 -12.24 17.77 -3.70
N ALA A 21 -11.67 16.90 -4.52
CA ALA A 21 -10.30 16.45 -4.30
C ALA A 21 -9.33 17.57 -4.68
N GLN A 22 -9.30 18.63 -3.87
CA GLN A 22 -8.42 19.75 -4.12
C GLN A 22 -7.00 19.44 -3.65
N ASP A 23 -6.04 19.79 -4.49
CA ASP A 23 -4.62 19.80 -4.22
C ASP A 23 -4.28 20.64 -2.98
N PHE A 24 -3.15 20.33 -2.34
CA PHE A 24 -2.68 21.03 -1.13
C PHE A 24 -2.55 22.55 -1.32
N ASP A 25 -2.32 22.99 -2.55
CA ASP A 25 -2.20 24.42 -2.90
C ASP A 25 -3.53 25.18 -2.84
N ASN A 26 -4.67 24.48 -2.81
CA ASN A 26 -6.01 25.09 -2.77
C ASN A 26 -6.76 24.83 -1.45
N THR A 27 -6.17 24.11 -0.50
CA THR A 27 -6.78 23.95 0.84
C THR A 27 -6.51 25.18 1.70
N PRO A 28 -7.45 25.59 2.56
CA PRO A 28 -7.19 26.64 3.52
C PRO A 28 -5.96 26.31 4.36
N THR A 29 -4.92 27.10 4.19
CA THR A 29 -3.67 26.92 4.94
C THR A 29 -3.34 28.19 5.70
N LEU A 30 -2.93 28.03 6.96
CA LEU A 30 -2.30 29.09 7.73
C LEU A 30 -0.80 29.09 7.45
N ASN A 31 -0.30 30.15 6.83
CA ASN A 31 1.12 30.34 6.56
C ASN A 31 1.68 31.41 7.48
N ILE A 32 2.71 31.08 8.25
CA ILE A 32 3.47 32.01 9.08
C ILE A 32 4.87 32.09 8.47
N ASN A 33 5.22 33.25 7.93
CA ASN A 33 6.51 33.50 7.30
C ASN A 33 7.33 34.46 8.16
N ASN A 34 8.52 34.05 8.58
CA ASN A 34 9.52 34.95 9.12
C ASN A 34 10.66 35.08 8.09
N LYS A 35 10.64 36.18 7.33
CA LYS A 35 11.62 36.41 6.25
C LYS A 35 13.06 36.60 6.78
N GLU A 36 13.23 37.24 7.94
CA GLU A 36 14.55 37.45 8.55
C GLU A 36 15.21 36.11 8.96
N LYS A 37 14.40 35.17 9.50
CA LYS A 37 14.88 33.87 9.92
C LYS A 37 14.77 32.80 8.82
N GLN A 38 14.30 33.17 7.64
CA GLN A 38 14.05 32.24 6.52
C GLN A 38 13.16 31.02 6.92
N VAL A 39 12.20 31.22 7.82
CA VAL A 39 11.29 30.18 8.29
C VAL A 39 9.91 30.39 7.69
N LYS A 40 9.39 29.35 7.06
CA LYS A 40 7.99 29.27 6.64
C LYS A 40 7.34 28.09 7.38
N PHE A 41 6.28 28.36 8.14
CA PHE A 41 5.48 27.35 8.80
C PHE A 41 4.08 27.33 8.18
N THR A 42 3.58 26.14 7.85
CA THR A 42 2.27 25.93 7.23
C THR A 42 1.48 24.90 8.01
N VAL A 43 0.22 25.22 8.30
CA VAL A 43 -0.75 24.27 8.83
C VAL A 43 -1.90 24.16 7.84
N GLY A 44 -2.29 22.95 7.51
CA GLY A 44 -3.42 22.65 6.63
C GLY A 44 -4.25 21.49 7.17
N ALA A 45 -5.47 21.38 6.70
CA ALA A 45 -6.36 20.28 7.01
C ALA A 45 -6.91 19.68 5.72
N ARG A 46 -7.25 18.38 5.76
CA ARG A 46 -7.97 17.70 4.69
C ARG A 46 -9.12 16.92 5.31
N PHE A 47 -10.29 17.03 4.67
CA PHE A 47 -11.47 16.24 4.98
C PHE A 47 -12.00 15.65 3.69
N MET A 48 -12.29 14.34 3.70
CA MET A 48 -12.89 13.62 2.57
C MET A 48 -14.04 12.78 3.08
N ALA A 49 -15.15 12.83 2.38
CA ALA A 49 -16.33 12.00 2.62
C ALA A 49 -16.71 11.30 1.33
N ASP A 50 -16.99 10.02 1.43
CA ASP A 50 -17.37 9.16 0.31
C ASP A 50 -18.72 8.52 0.56
N ALA A 51 -19.49 8.32 -0.52
CA ALA A 51 -20.72 7.58 -0.51
C ALA A 51 -20.70 6.54 -1.64
N ALA A 52 -21.27 5.37 -1.38
CA ALA A 52 -21.39 4.31 -2.38
C ALA A 52 -22.76 3.64 -2.31
N TYR A 53 -23.23 3.26 -3.47
CA TYR A 53 -24.39 2.38 -3.63
C TYR A 53 -23.94 1.09 -4.32
N TYR A 54 -24.19 -0.04 -3.68
CA TYR A 54 -23.86 -1.36 -4.20
C TYR A 54 -25.12 -2.07 -4.69
N ASN A 55 -25.04 -2.62 -5.89
CA ASN A 55 -26.01 -3.55 -6.42
C ASN A 55 -25.29 -4.90 -6.63
N THR A 56 -25.58 -5.83 -5.76
CA THR A 56 -24.88 -7.14 -5.72
C THR A 56 -25.90 -8.26 -5.69
N GLU A 57 -25.59 -9.38 -6.35
CA GLU A 57 -26.43 -10.58 -6.37
C GLU A 57 -25.97 -11.61 -5.35
N ALA A 58 -24.65 -11.75 -5.12
CA ALA A 58 -24.08 -12.82 -4.32
C ALA A 58 -23.42 -12.36 -3.02
N THR A 59 -22.78 -11.18 -3.02
CA THR A 59 -22.02 -10.71 -1.86
C THR A 59 -22.76 -9.57 -1.16
N PRO A 60 -23.07 -9.70 0.14
CA PRO A 60 -23.79 -8.66 0.87
C PRO A 60 -22.90 -7.46 1.16
N LEU A 61 -22.93 -6.46 0.28
CA LEU A 61 -22.25 -5.19 0.46
C LEU A 61 -23.21 -4.14 1.04
N LYS A 62 -22.71 -3.33 1.95
CA LYS A 62 -23.48 -2.28 2.63
C LYS A 62 -23.28 -0.93 1.95
N SER A 63 -24.31 -0.47 1.24
CA SER A 63 -24.37 0.90 0.72
C SER A 63 -24.44 1.92 1.85
N GLY A 64 -23.82 3.08 1.66
CA GLY A 64 -23.81 4.12 2.69
C GLY A 64 -22.80 5.23 2.41
N ALA A 65 -22.45 5.97 3.45
CA ALA A 65 -21.46 7.04 3.39
C ALA A 65 -20.48 6.90 4.56
N THR A 66 -19.27 7.39 4.37
CA THR A 66 -18.21 7.38 5.38
C THR A 66 -17.32 8.62 5.27
N ILE A 67 -16.64 8.96 6.36
CA ILE A 67 -15.51 9.90 6.33
C ILE A 67 -14.26 9.07 6.02
N SER A 68 -13.83 9.14 4.77
CA SER A 68 -12.70 8.33 4.27
C SER A 68 -11.35 8.87 4.74
N ASP A 69 -11.23 10.18 4.91
CA ASP A 69 -10.00 10.80 5.39
C ASP A 69 -10.30 12.11 6.14
N ALA A 70 -9.68 12.26 7.29
CA ALA A 70 -9.67 13.51 8.06
C ALA A 70 -8.26 13.70 8.62
N ARG A 71 -7.58 14.80 8.24
CA ARG A 71 -6.17 15.01 8.60
C ARG A 71 -5.88 16.45 8.99
N ILE A 72 -4.91 16.60 9.89
CA ILE A 72 -4.18 17.84 10.14
C ILE A 72 -2.74 17.63 9.67
N ARG A 73 -2.23 18.57 8.90
CA ARG A 73 -0.89 18.56 8.31
C ARG A 73 -0.14 19.79 8.73
N THR A 74 1.12 19.59 9.09
CA THR A 74 2.02 20.69 9.42
C THR A 74 3.30 20.54 8.63
N SER A 75 3.84 21.63 8.15
CA SER A 75 5.18 21.65 7.56
C SER A 75 5.94 22.88 7.96
N MET A 76 7.25 22.76 8.00
CA MET A 76 8.18 23.86 8.27
C MET A 76 9.34 23.77 7.29
N SER A 77 9.62 24.89 6.58
CA SER A 77 10.83 25.06 5.81
C SER A 77 11.76 26.01 6.54
N TYR A 78 13.08 25.71 6.51
CA TYR A 78 14.13 26.57 7.00
C TYR A 78 15.20 26.75 5.93
N GLY A 79 15.38 27.98 5.48
CA GLY A 79 16.16 28.26 4.27
C GLY A 79 15.56 27.57 3.05
N GLU A 80 16.44 27.24 2.10
CA GLU A 80 16.06 26.56 0.85
C GLU A 80 16.16 25.03 0.94
N ASN A 81 16.82 24.50 1.96
CA ASN A 81 17.26 23.10 2.00
C ASN A 81 16.51 22.24 3.00
N TRP A 82 16.08 22.81 4.13
CA TRP A 82 15.48 22.03 5.20
C TRP A 82 13.95 22.04 5.13
N TYR A 83 13.37 20.86 5.28
CA TYR A 83 11.92 20.67 5.28
C TYR A 83 11.52 19.65 6.34
N PHE A 84 10.68 20.06 7.28
CA PHE A 84 10.00 19.22 8.24
C PHE A 84 8.54 19.02 7.83
N TYR A 85 8.01 17.83 8.01
CA TYR A 85 6.62 17.51 7.72
C TYR A 85 6.04 16.58 8.78
N ALA A 86 4.80 16.84 9.22
CA ALA A 86 4.04 15.95 10.09
C ALA A 86 2.57 15.91 9.66
N ASP A 87 2.03 14.70 9.53
CA ASP A 87 0.67 14.41 9.07
C ASP A 87 -0.01 13.47 10.06
N PHE A 88 -1.18 13.88 10.58
CA PHE A 88 -1.95 13.16 11.58
C PHE A 88 -3.36 12.90 11.05
N GLY A 89 -3.80 11.62 11.10
CA GLY A 89 -5.11 11.18 10.65
C GLY A 89 -6.07 10.96 11.82
N PHE A 90 -7.34 11.29 11.59
CA PHE A 90 -8.44 11.13 12.53
C PHE A 90 -9.62 10.35 11.93
N GLY A 91 -9.40 9.70 10.77
CA GLY A 91 -10.43 8.91 10.10
C GLY A 91 -10.90 7.73 10.94
N GLY A 92 -12.20 7.42 10.86
CA GLY A 92 -12.79 6.29 11.59
C GLY A 92 -12.79 6.46 13.12
N GLY A 93 -12.66 7.69 13.63
CA GLY A 93 -12.62 7.97 15.07
C GLY A 93 -11.32 7.54 15.77
N LYS A 94 -10.29 7.20 15.02
CA LYS A 94 -8.98 6.76 15.54
C LYS A 94 -7.89 7.74 15.17
N PHE A 95 -7.03 8.07 16.14
CA PHE A 95 -5.80 8.81 15.87
C PHE A 95 -4.79 7.90 15.17
N SER A 96 -4.16 8.40 14.11
CA SER A 96 -3.08 7.69 13.43
C SER A 96 -2.00 8.66 12.96
N GLN A 97 -0.75 8.31 13.22
CA GLN A 97 0.38 8.97 12.60
C GLN A 97 0.46 8.53 11.14
N LYS A 98 0.77 9.47 10.27
CA LYS A 98 0.96 9.21 8.84
C LYS A 98 2.43 9.44 8.50
N ASN A 99 2.78 10.54 7.85
CA ASN A 99 4.18 10.85 7.59
C ASN A 99 4.71 11.84 8.63
N ILE A 100 5.84 11.55 9.25
CA ILE A 100 6.58 12.46 10.13
C ILE A 100 8.04 12.33 9.77
N PHE A 101 8.63 13.38 9.20
CA PHE A 101 10.01 13.35 8.76
C PHE A 101 10.68 14.71 8.72
N LEU A 102 12.01 14.68 8.77
CA LEU A 102 12.89 15.79 8.44
C LEU A 102 13.63 15.45 7.15
N GLN A 103 13.71 16.41 6.24
CA GLN A 103 14.39 16.26 4.96
C GLN A 103 15.37 17.42 4.76
N TYR A 104 16.56 17.09 4.29
CA TYR A 104 17.51 18.03 3.70
C TYR A 104 17.59 17.77 2.21
N ALA A 105 17.42 18.80 1.39
CA ALA A 105 17.55 18.70 -0.06
C ALA A 105 18.47 19.80 -0.58
N ASN A 106 19.38 19.43 -1.46
CA ASN A 106 20.29 20.35 -2.10
C ASN A 106 20.21 20.20 -3.61
N LYS A 107 20.04 21.33 -4.31
CA LYS A 107 20.05 21.40 -5.76
C LYS A 107 21.47 21.65 -6.23
N ALA A 108 22.04 20.69 -6.96
CA ALA A 108 23.36 20.78 -7.59
C ALA A 108 23.19 20.81 -9.13
N ASP A 109 24.27 21.07 -9.85
CA ASP A 109 24.27 21.19 -11.32
C ASP A 109 23.73 19.96 -12.04
N LYS A 110 24.00 18.77 -11.49
CA LYS A 110 23.60 17.48 -12.09
C LYS A 110 22.24 16.96 -11.62
N GLY A 111 21.61 17.61 -10.66
CA GLY A 111 20.33 17.18 -10.11
C GLY A 111 20.16 17.53 -8.64
N THR A 112 19.02 17.14 -8.07
CA THR A 112 18.69 17.37 -6.66
C THR A 112 19.06 16.13 -5.86
N HIS A 113 19.77 16.33 -4.76
CA HIS A 113 20.10 15.31 -3.76
C HIS A 113 19.30 15.60 -2.50
N ALA A 114 18.67 14.56 -1.93
CA ALA A 114 17.96 14.72 -0.66
C ALA A 114 18.22 13.55 0.27
N VAL A 115 18.30 13.86 1.56
CA VAL A 115 18.30 12.88 2.64
C VAL A 115 17.06 13.12 3.48
N LYS A 116 16.32 12.05 3.80
CA LYS A 116 15.11 12.11 4.61
C LYS A 116 15.23 11.11 5.76
N VAL A 117 14.87 11.54 6.96
CA VAL A 117 14.83 10.70 8.16
C VAL A 117 13.48 10.84 8.85
N GLY A 118 12.91 9.74 9.31
CA GLY A 118 11.63 9.73 10.00
C GLY A 118 10.74 8.54 9.63
N TYR A 119 9.44 8.69 9.81
CA TYR A 119 8.41 7.71 9.51
C TYR A 119 7.62 8.13 8.25
N TYR A 120 7.70 7.38 7.18
CA TYR A 120 7.09 7.73 5.88
C TYR A 120 7.02 6.50 4.95
N ASN A 121 6.36 6.67 3.79
CA ASN A 121 6.21 5.59 2.81
C ASN A 121 7.55 5.05 2.32
N ASP A 122 7.67 3.73 2.32
CA ASP A 122 8.79 2.98 1.77
C ASP A 122 9.00 3.32 0.27
N PRO A 123 10.27 3.52 -0.19
CA PRO A 123 10.57 3.79 -1.61
C PRO A 123 10.03 2.75 -2.59
N ALA A 124 10.11 1.45 -2.24
CA ALA A 124 9.59 0.36 -3.05
C ALA A 124 8.06 0.19 -2.96
N GLY A 125 7.37 1.04 -2.18
CA GLY A 125 5.92 1.15 -2.22
C GLY A 125 5.44 1.53 -3.62
N THR A 126 4.16 1.25 -3.91
CA THR A 126 3.59 1.53 -5.24
C THR A 126 3.60 3.03 -5.59
N MET A 127 3.61 3.37 -6.89
CA MET A 127 3.41 4.75 -7.34
C MET A 127 2.14 5.36 -6.72
N ALA A 128 1.09 4.56 -6.62
CA ALA A 128 -0.15 4.96 -5.96
C ALA A 128 0.04 5.31 -4.48
N ALA A 129 0.93 4.62 -3.75
CA ALA A 129 1.25 4.92 -2.35
C ALA A 129 2.13 6.16 -2.21
N GLN A 130 2.99 6.45 -3.19
CA GLN A 130 3.84 7.66 -3.22
C GLN A 130 3.05 8.93 -3.58
N THR A 131 1.86 8.79 -4.18
CA THR A 131 0.98 9.91 -4.52
C THR A 131 0.04 10.25 -3.36
N SER A 132 -0.15 11.53 -3.08
CA SER A 132 -1.16 11.96 -2.11
C SER A 132 -2.56 11.55 -2.58
N LEU A 133 -3.42 11.07 -1.67
CA LEU A 133 -4.79 10.70 -2.05
C LEU A 133 -5.59 11.91 -2.57
N GLY A 134 -5.32 13.11 -2.08
CA GLY A 134 -5.95 14.33 -2.60
C GLY A 134 -5.47 14.76 -3.99
N SER A 135 -4.39 14.18 -4.48
CA SER A 135 -3.84 14.39 -5.84
C SER A 135 -4.02 13.16 -6.71
N TYR A 136 -4.82 12.19 -6.27
CA TYR A 136 -5.04 10.94 -6.98
C TYR A 136 -6.31 11.05 -7.84
N HIS A 137 -6.27 10.54 -9.06
CA HIS A 137 -7.34 10.69 -10.06
C HIS A 137 -8.53 9.75 -9.84
N PHE A 138 -8.46 8.84 -8.87
CA PHE A 138 -9.54 7.94 -8.47
C PHE A 138 -9.89 8.18 -7.00
N ILE A 139 -11.09 7.80 -6.59
CA ILE A 139 -11.54 7.87 -5.19
C ILE A 139 -10.60 7.09 -4.27
N SER A 140 -10.14 5.91 -4.72
CA SER A 140 -9.24 5.04 -3.97
C SER A 140 -8.04 4.60 -4.79
N ARG A 141 -7.01 4.08 -4.11
CA ARG A 141 -5.87 3.44 -4.76
C ARG A 141 -6.26 2.09 -5.35
N PRO A 142 -5.46 1.54 -6.31
CA PRO A 142 -5.64 0.17 -6.81
C PRO A 142 -5.61 -0.84 -5.65
N GLY A 143 -6.41 -1.88 -5.74
CA GLY A 143 -6.48 -2.92 -4.72
C GLY A 143 -5.13 -3.60 -4.47
N MET A 144 -4.34 -3.85 -5.52
CA MET A 144 -2.98 -4.35 -5.42
C MET A 144 -2.09 -3.48 -4.53
N ALA A 145 -2.22 -2.16 -4.60
CA ALA A 145 -1.42 -1.24 -3.78
C ALA A 145 -1.74 -1.33 -2.28
N SER A 146 -2.97 -1.71 -1.93
CA SER A 146 -3.38 -1.88 -0.52
C SER A 146 -3.09 -3.27 0.03
N SER A 147 -2.99 -4.29 -0.83
CA SER A 147 -2.81 -5.69 -0.42
C SER A 147 -1.37 -6.17 -0.47
N ILE A 148 -0.64 -5.84 -1.54
CA ILE A 148 0.75 -6.30 -1.76
C ILE A 148 1.75 -5.16 -1.58
N GLY A 149 1.30 -3.91 -1.76
CA GLY A 149 2.15 -2.73 -1.58
C GLY A 149 2.60 -2.53 -0.14
N GLU A 150 3.74 -1.84 0.00
CA GLU A 150 4.31 -1.54 1.31
C GLU A 150 3.80 -0.21 1.87
N GLY A 151 3.75 -0.15 3.18
CA GLY A 151 3.27 1.00 3.93
C GLY A 151 4.38 1.98 4.32
N ARG A 152 4.23 2.53 5.54
CA ARG A 152 5.19 3.46 6.14
C ARG A 152 6.08 2.72 7.11
N GLU A 153 7.35 3.10 7.11
CA GLU A 153 8.36 2.57 8.02
C GLU A 153 9.22 3.71 8.58
N LEU A 154 9.86 3.46 9.71
CA LEU A 154 10.82 4.38 10.32
C LEU A 154 12.20 4.14 9.72
N GLY A 155 12.83 5.15 9.14
CA GLY A 155 14.13 4.97 8.53
C GLY A 155 14.79 6.22 7.98
N ILE A 156 15.82 5.99 7.20
CA ILE A 156 16.59 7.01 6.49
C ILE A 156 16.69 6.65 5.03
N THR A 157 16.48 7.64 4.16
CA THR A 157 16.59 7.48 2.71
C THR A 157 17.47 8.54 2.09
N TYR A 158 18.11 8.16 0.99
CA TYR A 158 18.75 9.05 0.05
C TYR A 158 17.99 9.05 -1.26
N LYS A 159 17.79 10.25 -1.83
CA LYS A 159 17.12 10.46 -3.11
C LYS A 159 18.02 11.29 -4.03
N PHE A 160 18.14 10.84 -5.27
CA PHE A 160 18.72 11.61 -6.38
C PHE A 160 17.66 11.77 -7.47
N SER A 161 17.56 12.96 -8.05
CA SER A 161 16.55 13.30 -9.05
C SER A 161 17.09 14.31 -10.05
N ASN A 162 17.08 13.96 -11.35
CA ASN A 162 17.30 14.89 -12.46
C ASN A 162 16.30 14.60 -13.60
N ASP A 163 16.46 15.19 -14.76
CA ASP A 163 15.51 15.01 -15.87
C ASP A 163 15.49 13.60 -16.46
N HIS A 164 16.57 12.81 -16.29
CA HIS A 164 16.72 11.50 -16.89
C HIS A 164 16.76 10.35 -15.89
N PHE A 165 17.16 10.60 -14.66
CA PHE A 165 17.32 9.58 -13.64
C PHE A 165 16.67 9.98 -12.32
N PHE A 166 16.12 8.98 -11.66
CA PHE A 166 15.64 9.08 -10.30
C PHE A 166 16.09 7.83 -9.55
N ALA A 167 16.66 8.02 -8.38
CA ALA A 167 17.02 6.96 -7.45
C ALA A 167 16.54 7.34 -6.06
N TYR A 168 15.76 6.48 -5.42
CA TYR A 168 15.24 6.68 -4.07
C TYR A 168 15.42 5.39 -3.31
N GLN A 169 16.31 5.37 -2.33
CA GLN A 169 16.71 4.16 -1.62
C GLN A 169 16.99 4.44 -0.16
N GLY A 170 16.85 3.44 0.69
CA GLY A 170 17.08 3.61 2.11
C GLY A 170 17.05 2.35 2.94
N VAL A 171 17.22 2.58 4.22
CA VAL A 171 17.23 1.58 5.28
C VAL A 171 16.17 1.95 6.29
N PHE A 172 15.38 0.96 6.72
CA PHE A 172 14.31 1.14 7.66
C PHE A 172 14.34 0.07 8.74
N THR A 173 13.71 0.39 9.86
CA THR A 173 13.27 -0.64 10.80
C THR A 173 11.85 -1.04 10.41
N GLU A 174 11.45 -2.26 10.71
CA GLU A 174 10.05 -2.65 10.60
C GLU A 174 9.17 -1.66 11.34
N SER A 175 8.02 -1.29 10.76
CA SER A 175 7.07 -0.30 11.28
C SER A 175 6.82 -0.44 12.78
N ALA A 176 7.51 0.33 13.59
CA ALA A 176 7.68 -0.01 14.98
C ALA A 176 7.34 1.11 15.96
N TYR A 177 6.64 2.12 15.51
CA TYR A 177 6.35 3.21 16.43
C TYR A 177 5.38 2.81 17.56
N ASN A 178 4.63 1.74 17.42
CA ASN A 178 3.73 1.23 18.45
C ASN A 178 3.79 -0.30 18.51
N ARG A 179 4.94 -0.84 18.90
CA ARG A 179 5.20 -2.26 18.90
C ARG A 179 4.85 -2.90 20.22
N LEU A 180 3.99 -3.91 20.20
CA LEU A 180 3.62 -4.73 21.35
C LEU A 180 4.19 -6.15 21.27
N GLU A 181 4.96 -6.44 20.21
CA GLU A 181 5.56 -7.76 20.00
C GLU A 181 6.89 -7.88 20.72
N ALA A 182 7.22 -9.06 21.19
CA ALA A 182 8.53 -9.40 21.74
C ALA A 182 9.60 -9.47 20.64
N GLY A 183 10.87 -9.37 21.05
CA GLY A 183 12.03 -9.48 20.18
C GLY A 183 12.57 -8.12 19.70
N TYR A 184 13.37 -8.15 18.64
CA TYR A 184 14.03 -6.97 18.09
C TYR A 184 13.24 -6.39 16.88
N ASN A 185 13.50 -5.13 16.57
CA ASN A 185 13.01 -4.54 15.33
C ASN A 185 13.71 -5.17 14.13
N GLY A 186 12.94 -5.46 13.08
CA GLY A 186 13.46 -5.93 11.81
C GLY A 186 14.31 -4.88 11.08
N LEU A 187 14.90 -5.30 9.99
CA LEU A 187 15.68 -4.45 9.08
C LEU A 187 15.09 -4.54 7.68
N THR A 188 14.85 -3.38 7.08
CA THR A 188 14.39 -3.28 5.69
C THR A 188 15.41 -2.51 4.86
N LEU A 189 15.75 -3.05 3.70
CA LEU A 189 16.46 -2.36 2.62
C LEU A 189 15.48 -2.16 1.49
N SER A 190 15.35 -0.94 0.97
CA SER A 190 14.36 -0.60 -0.04
C SER A 190 14.90 0.38 -1.05
N GLY A 191 14.48 0.23 -2.31
CA GLY A 191 14.88 1.14 -3.38
C GLY A 191 13.92 1.14 -4.56
N ARG A 192 13.90 2.29 -5.27
CA ARG A 192 13.16 2.55 -6.50
C ARG A 192 14.02 3.36 -7.44
N TRP A 193 14.17 2.89 -8.67
CA TRP A 193 15.05 3.47 -9.69
C TRP A 193 14.31 3.65 -10.99
N LEU A 194 14.34 4.87 -11.54
CA LEU A 194 13.63 5.22 -12.76
C LEU A 194 14.62 5.76 -13.81
N TYR A 195 14.41 5.30 -15.03
CA TYR A 195 14.87 6.00 -16.24
C TYR A 195 13.70 6.81 -16.79
N ARG A 196 13.91 8.07 -17.13
CA ARG A 196 12.83 8.96 -17.52
C ARG A 196 13.28 10.05 -18.49
N ASN A 197 12.32 10.66 -19.17
CA ASN A 197 12.48 11.97 -19.75
C ASN A 197 11.42 12.89 -19.12
N ALA A 198 11.87 13.81 -18.29
CA ALA A 198 11.04 14.77 -17.58
C ALA A 198 11.54 16.21 -17.76
N SER A 199 12.22 16.49 -18.87
CA SER A 199 12.66 17.86 -19.23
C SER A 199 11.46 18.79 -19.30
N ASP A 200 10.39 18.34 -19.95
CA ASP A 200 9.05 18.95 -19.91
C ASP A 200 8.14 18.13 -19.02
N VAL A 201 7.63 18.75 -17.94
CA VAL A 201 6.76 18.07 -16.96
C VAL A 201 5.38 17.72 -17.51
N ASN A 202 4.93 18.40 -18.56
CA ASN A 202 3.65 18.12 -19.21
C ASN A 202 3.77 17.11 -20.36
N ASN A 203 5.01 16.73 -20.73
CA ASN A 203 5.31 15.73 -21.74
C ASN A 203 6.45 14.83 -21.20
N ALA A 204 6.14 13.98 -20.27
CA ALA A 204 7.11 13.19 -19.54
C ALA A 204 6.77 11.69 -19.59
N PHE A 205 7.81 10.87 -19.49
CA PHE A 205 7.64 9.44 -19.27
C PHE A 205 8.68 8.91 -18.31
N HIS A 206 8.37 7.81 -17.66
CA HIS A 206 9.37 6.97 -17.01
C HIS A 206 9.06 5.49 -17.15
N VAL A 207 10.11 4.70 -17.02
CA VAL A 207 10.09 3.27 -16.73
C VAL A 207 10.98 3.02 -15.54
N GLY A 208 10.60 2.08 -14.68
CA GLY A 208 11.35 1.86 -13.46
C GLY A 208 11.18 0.48 -12.86
N VAL A 209 12.06 0.24 -11.89
CA VAL A 209 12.05 -0.97 -11.07
C VAL A 209 12.14 -0.60 -9.60
N SER A 210 11.61 -1.45 -8.76
CA SER A 210 11.76 -1.34 -7.30
C SER A 210 12.12 -2.70 -6.72
N ALA A 211 12.88 -2.67 -5.62
CA ALA A 211 13.21 -3.86 -4.86
C ALA A 211 13.19 -3.56 -3.36
N ARG A 212 12.76 -4.52 -2.57
CA ARG A 212 12.75 -4.46 -1.12
C ARG A 212 13.14 -5.81 -0.55
N TYR A 213 13.94 -5.79 0.49
CA TYR A 213 14.23 -6.92 1.36
C TYR A 213 13.95 -6.51 2.80
N ALA A 214 13.10 -7.25 3.47
CA ALA A 214 12.82 -7.04 4.89
C ALA A 214 13.07 -8.32 5.68
N LYS A 215 14.00 -8.27 6.62
CA LYS A 215 14.13 -9.24 7.70
C LYS A 215 13.16 -8.82 8.80
N LEU A 216 12.12 -9.63 9.01
CA LEU A 216 11.14 -9.35 10.04
C LEU A 216 11.72 -9.59 11.42
N GLY A 217 11.42 -8.72 12.36
CA GLY A 217 11.82 -8.83 13.75
C GLY A 217 10.62 -9.02 14.67
N GLY A 218 10.87 -9.50 15.90
CA GLY A 218 9.84 -9.71 16.88
C GLY A 218 8.85 -10.81 16.54
N GLY A 219 7.69 -10.75 17.15
CA GLY A 219 6.61 -11.70 17.05
C GLY A 219 5.94 -11.93 18.41
N GLU A 220 4.82 -12.62 18.42
CA GLU A 220 4.23 -13.11 19.66
C GLU A 220 5.04 -14.27 20.22
N GLU A 221 5.19 -14.32 21.53
CA GLU A 221 5.83 -15.44 22.21
C GLU A 221 4.87 -16.64 22.26
N VAL A 222 5.32 -17.75 21.70
CA VAL A 222 4.60 -19.03 21.77
C VAL A 222 5.40 -19.97 22.64
N THR A 223 4.85 -20.29 23.83
CA THR A 223 5.46 -21.23 24.75
C THR A 223 5.11 -22.66 24.34
N THR A 224 6.15 -23.46 24.19
CA THR A 224 6.06 -24.89 23.88
C THR A 224 6.63 -25.70 25.04
N LYS A 225 6.56 -27.02 25.00
CA LYS A 225 7.18 -27.89 26.03
C LYS A 225 8.69 -27.64 26.11
N GLY A 226 9.09 -26.82 27.08
CA GLY A 226 10.50 -26.55 27.37
C GLY A 226 11.18 -25.47 26.54
N SER A 227 10.45 -24.78 25.66
CA SER A 227 11.01 -23.71 24.83
C SER A 227 9.98 -22.60 24.59
N THR A 228 10.45 -21.37 24.40
CA THR A 228 9.65 -20.26 23.90
C THR A 228 10.22 -19.84 22.54
N VAL A 229 9.35 -19.75 21.53
CA VAL A 229 9.69 -19.32 20.19
C VAL A 229 8.89 -18.08 19.80
N LEU A 230 9.45 -17.25 18.92
CA LEU A 230 8.77 -16.09 18.38
C LEU A 230 8.05 -16.47 17.07
N LYS A 231 6.75 -16.18 17.02
CA LYS A 231 5.90 -16.38 15.85
C LYS A 231 5.48 -15.04 15.30
N LYS A 232 6.04 -14.67 14.16
CA LYS A 232 5.63 -13.49 13.40
C LYS A 232 4.59 -13.88 12.37
N SER A 233 3.47 -13.17 12.34
CA SER A 233 2.45 -13.35 11.31
C SER A 233 2.29 -12.07 10.51
N ILE A 234 2.15 -12.19 9.20
CA ILE A 234 1.75 -11.10 8.32
C ILE A 234 0.43 -11.43 7.65
N SER A 235 -0.36 -10.41 7.36
CA SER A 235 -1.63 -10.54 6.67
C SER A 235 -1.68 -9.65 5.46
N LEU A 236 -2.07 -10.22 4.32
CA LEU A 236 -2.36 -9.53 3.08
C LEU A 236 -3.86 -9.57 2.87
N GLY A 237 -4.44 -8.53 2.30
CA GLY A 237 -5.87 -8.54 2.05
C GLY A 237 -6.32 -7.36 1.20
N GLN A 238 -7.41 -7.59 0.46
CA GLN A 238 -8.04 -6.59 -0.38
C GLN A 238 -9.55 -6.57 -0.14
N SER A 239 -10.07 -5.37 0.05
CA SER A 239 -11.48 -5.01 -0.08
C SER A 239 -11.76 -4.44 -1.47
N LEU A 240 -12.97 -3.93 -1.69
CA LEU A 240 -13.28 -3.14 -2.88
C LEU A 240 -12.45 -1.85 -2.94
N GLU A 241 -12.28 -1.33 -4.15
CA GLU A 241 -11.58 -0.07 -4.42
C GLU A 241 -12.47 1.14 -4.10
N THR A 242 -13.03 1.18 -2.89
CA THR A 242 -13.86 2.25 -2.32
C THR A 242 -13.60 2.32 -0.82
N TYR A 243 -13.95 3.42 -0.18
CA TYR A 243 -13.83 3.58 1.28
C TYR A 243 -15.10 3.20 2.04
N VAL A 244 -16.20 2.94 1.34
CA VAL A 244 -17.45 2.49 1.94
C VAL A 244 -17.43 0.97 2.08
N ASP A 245 -17.77 0.46 3.27
CA ASP A 245 -17.79 -0.98 3.60
C ASP A 245 -16.44 -1.71 3.42
N GLN A 246 -15.34 -1.07 3.79
CA GLN A 246 -13.98 -1.65 3.71
C GLN A 246 -13.73 -2.86 4.63
N ASN A 247 -14.65 -3.15 5.55
CA ASN A 247 -14.53 -4.33 6.42
C ASN A 247 -14.79 -5.65 5.65
N ASN A 248 -15.41 -5.59 4.48
CA ASN A 248 -15.55 -6.75 3.61
C ASN A 248 -14.23 -6.99 2.85
N ILE A 249 -13.51 -8.01 3.27
CA ILE A 249 -12.27 -8.45 2.64
C ILE A 249 -12.60 -9.60 1.69
N PHE A 250 -12.34 -9.41 0.40
CA PHE A 250 -12.69 -10.36 -0.66
C PHE A 250 -11.60 -11.37 -0.96
N CYS A 251 -10.35 -10.98 -0.82
CA CYS A 251 -9.25 -11.92 -0.80
C CYS A 251 -8.29 -11.59 0.33
N SER A 252 -7.75 -12.64 0.97
CA SER A 252 -6.83 -12.47 2.08
C SER A 252 -5.92 -13.68 2.25
N ALA A 253 -4.70 -13.42 2.70
CA ALA A 253 -3.74 -14.45 3.08
C ALA A 253 -3.15 -14.09 4.43
N THR A 254 -3.24 -14.99 5.40
CA THR A 254 -2.54 -14.89 6.68
C THR A 254 -1.37 -15.88 6.67
N LEU A 255 -0.19 -15.35 6.88
CA LEU A 255 1.08 -16.07 6.73
C LEU A 255 1.78 -16.15 8.09
N PRO A 256 1.52 -17.20 8.87
CA PRO A 256 2.22 -17.42 10.13
C PRO A 256 3.67 -17.82 9.87
N TRP A 257 4.50 -17.63 10.89
CA TRP A 257 5.93 -17.95 10.86
C TRP A 257 6.71 -17.19 9.79
N ALA A 258 6.27 -16.01 9.40
CA ALA A 258 6.96 -15.16 8.44
C ALA A 258 8.34 -14.77 8.98
N ASN A 259 9.36 -14.81 8.11
CA ASN A 259 10.75 -14.53 8.44
C ASN A 259 11.30 -13.37 7.63
N GLU A 260 11.18 -13.46 6.30
CA GLU A 260 11.65 -12.43 5.38
C GLU A 260 10.58 -12.14 4.34
N VAL A 261 10.55 -10.88 3.92
CA VAL A 261 9.70 -10.43 2.81
C VAL A 261 10.60 -9.83 1.74
N ILE A 262 10.47 -10.33 0.51
CA ILE A 262 11.19 -9.83 -0.64
C ILE A 262 10.17 -9.34 -1.66
N ASP A 263 10.30 -8.08 -2.08
CA ASP A 263 9.42 -7.48 -3.07
C ASP A 263 10.21 -7.04 -4.30
N PHE A 264 9.63 -7.29 -5.47
CA PHE A 264 10.08 -6.75 -6.74
C PHE A 264 8.94 -6.00 -7.41
N GLY A 265 9.25 -4.90 -8.08
CA GLY A 265 8.28 -4.13 -8.83
C GLY A 265 8.83 -3.64 -10.15
N ALA A 266 7.93 -3.48 -11.11
CA ALA A 266 8.18 -2.80 -12.36
C ALA A 266 7.07 -1.77 -12.59
N GLU A 267 7.41 -0.62 -13.14
CA GLU A 267 6.48 0.47 -13.33
C GLU A 267 6.73 1.25 -14.61
N ALA A 268 5.67 1.85 -15.14
CA ALA A 268 5.75 2.75 -16.28
C ALA A 268 4.70 3.87 -16.11
N LEU A 269 5.07 5.08 -16.50
CA LEU A 269 4.20 6.26 -16.52
C LEU A 269 4.49 7.08 -17.76
N LEU A 270 3.42 7.44 -18.47
CA LEU A 270 3.43 8.43 -19.54
C LEU A 270 2.47 9.55 -19.15
N VAL A 271 2.95 10.79 -19.18
CA VAL A 271 2.17 12.00 -18.94
C VAL A 271 2.21 12.85 -20.20
N GLN A 272 1.06 13.17 -20.73
CA GLN A 272 0.85 14.10 -21.83
C GLN A 272 -0.09 15.22 -21.36
N PRO A 273 -0.15 16.38 -22.04
CA PRO A 273 -1.02 17.47 -21.60
C PRO A 273 -2.47 17.07 -21.37
N ASP A 274 -3.02 16.17 -22.20
CA ASP A 274 -4.43 15.82 -22.19
C ASP A 274 -4.71 14.36 -21.81
N PHE A 275 -3.71 13.51 -21.70
CA PHE A 275 -3.89 12.12 -21.28
C PHE A 275 -2.70 11.60 -20.48
N PHE A 276 -2.96 10.54 -19.70
CA PHE A 276 -1.89 9.77 -19.05
C PHE A 276 -2.14 8.27 -19.15
N VAL A 277 -1.06 7.52 -19.06
CA VAL A 277 -1.08 6.06 -18.87
C VAL A 277 -0.12 5.71 -17.76
N ARG A 278 -0.57 4.92 -16.79
CA ARG A 278 0.24 4.44 -15.66
C ARG A 278 0.02 2.95 -15.48
N ALA A 279 1.10 2.20 -15.31
CA ALA A 279 1.06 0.76 -15.07
C ALA A 279 2.09 0.36 -14.02
N GLU A 280 1.76 -0.62 -13.21
CA GLU A 280 2.67 -1.16 -12.19
C GLU A 280 2.38 -2.65 -11.96
N TYR A 281 3.44 -3.41 -11.75
CA TYR A 281 3.44 -4.81 -11.34
C TYR A 281 4.24 -4.97 -10.06
N LYS A 282 3.78 -5.81 -9.16
CA LYS A 282 4.47 -6.22 -7.93
C LYS A 282 4.47 -7.73 -7.78
N HIS A 283 5.59 -8.24 -7.30
CA HIS A 283 5.75 -9.63 -6.86
C HIS A 283 6.31 -9.63 -5.45
N LYS A 284 5.66 -10.38 -4.55
CA LYS A 284 6.02 -10.51 -3.15
C LYS A 284 6.33 -11.96 -2.82
N VAL A 285 7.45 -12.18 -2.16
CA VAL A 285 7.88 -13.50 -1.65
C VAL A 285 7.95 -13.43 -0.13
N VAL A 286 7.38 -14.40 0.55
CA VAL A 286 7.40 -14.50 2.01
C VAL A 286 8.02 -15.82 2.42
N THR A 287 9.21 -15.75 3.01
CA THR A 287 9.88 -16.92 3.59
C THR A 287 9.39 -17.20 5.01
N LYS A 288 9.66 -18.39 5.52
CA LYS A 288 9.21 -18.84 6.85
C LYS A 288 10.40 -19.08 7.77
N HIS A 289 10.18 -18.85 9.07
CA HIS A 289 11.15 -19.13 10.12
C HIS A 289 11.13 -20.62 10.47
N ARG A 290 11.89 -21.41 9.72
CA ARG A 290 11.87 -22.88 9.78
C ARG A 290 12.22 -23.43 11.16
N ASP A 291 13.25 -22.88 11.81
CA ASP A 291 13.73 -23.38 13.11
C ASP A 291 12.67 -23.19 14.20
N SER A 292 12.09 -22.00 14.33
CA SER A 292 11.01 -21.74 15.30
C SER A 292 9.78 -22.60 15.03
N TYR A 293 9.42 -22.79 13.76
CA TYR A 293 8.32 -23.65 13.37
C TYR A 293 8.60 -25.11 13.72
N SER A 294 9.80 -25.63 13.45
CA SER A 294 10.17 -27.02 13.77
C SER A 294 10.14 -27.27 15.27
N ILE A 295 10.64 -26.35 16.10
CA ILE A 295 10.55 -26.44 17.55
C ILE A 295 9.09 -26.48 17.99
N PHE A 296 8.26 -25.60 17.42
CA PHE A 296 6.85 -25.53 17.74
C PHE A 296 6.13 -26.84 17.38
N ILE A 297 6.28 -27.34 16.16
CA ILE A 297 5.64 -28.57 15.69
C ILE A 297 6.11 -29.80 16.49
N ALA A 298 7.40 -29.90 16.79
CA ALA A 298 7.92 -30.99 17.61
C ALA A 298 7.35 -31.02 19.05
N SER A 299 6.83 -29.91 19.52
CA SER A 299 6.19 -29.81 20.85
C SER A 299 4.72 -30.20 20.87
N GLN A 300 4.09 -30.45 19.72
CA GLN A 300 2.68 -30.78 19.61
C GLN A 300 2.49 -32.30 19.68
N ASP A 301 1.69 -32.77 20.62
CA ASP A 301 1.47 -34.22 20.88
C ASP A 301 0.49 -34.88 19.90
N ASN A 302 -0.01 -34.19 18.90
CA ASN A 302 -1.20 -34.60 18.14
C ASN A 302 -0.93 -35.43 16.88
N ILE A 303 0.23 -36.09 16.76
CA ILE A 303 0.48 -37.00 15.65
C ILE A 303 -0.55 -38.19 15.69
N ASP A 304 -0.92 -38.62 16.87
CA ASP A 304 -1.80 -39.78 17.04
C ASP A 304 -3.23 -39.56 16.55
N GLY A 305 -3.70 -38.33 16.50
CA GLY A 305 -5.06 -37.98 16.02
C GLY A 305 -5.26 -38.09 14.52
N TRP A 306 -4.18 -38.12 13.71
CA TRP A 306 -4.27 -38.19 12.27
C TRP A 306 -4.26 -39.59 11.69
N GLY A 307 -3.92 -40.60 12.48
CA GLY A 307 -3.88 -41.99 12.07
C GLY A 307 -2.86 -42.34 10.99
N ASP A 308 -2.35 -41.32 10.25
CA ASP A 308 -1.32 -41.44 9.21
C ASP A 308 -0.26 -40.36 9.37
N PRO A 309 0.97 -40.73 9.76
CA PRO A 309 2.07 -39.78 9.93
C PRO A 309 2.42 -38.98 8.65
N ALA A 310 2.24 -39.56 7.46
CA ALA A 310 2.53 -38.90 6.21
C ALA A 310 1.54 -37.76 5.92
N LEU A 311 0.26 -37.95 6.25
CA LEU A 311 -0.74 -36.90 6.12
C LEU A 311 -0.48 -35.75 7.09
N TRP A 312 -0.06 -36.07 8.32
CA TRP A 312 0.31 -35.06 9.30
C TRP A 312 1.51 -34.22 8.83
N GLU A 313 2.57 -34.86 8.33
CA GLU A 313 3.74 -34.19 7.80
C GLU A 313 3.39 -33.29 6.60
N GLN A 314 2.55 -33.78 5.69
CA GLN A 314 2.07 -33.01 4.54
C GLN A 314 1.27 -31.77 4.96
N ALA A 315 0.35 -31.91 5.91
CA ALA A 315 -0.49 -30.81 6.40
C ALA A 315 0.32 -29.72 7.13
N ASN A 316 1.44 -30.10 7.72
CA ASN A 316 2.30 -29.19 8.49
C ASN A 316 3.57 -28.78 7.74
N LYS A 317 3.66 -29.08 6.44
CA LYS A 317 4.81 -28.70 5.61
C LYS A 317 4.92 -27.19 5.50
N ILE A 318 6.10 -26.64 5.81
CA ILE A 318 6.35 -25.22 5.71
C ILE A 318 6.80 -24.83 4.28
N LYS A 319 6.27 -23.73 3.75
CA LYS A 319 6.48 -23.29 2.37
C LYS A 319 6.78 -21.79 2.30
N THR A 320 7.66 -21.41 1.37
CA THR A 320 7.80 -20.02 0.92
C THR A 320 6.61 -19.68 0.02
N ASN A 321 5.96 -18.56 0.28
CA ASN A 321 4.78 -18.15 -0.46
C ASN A 321 5.07 -17.00 -1.42
N HIS A 322 4.36 -17.00 -2.56
CA HIS A 322 4.52 -16.06 -3.66
C HIS A 322 3.19 -15.41 -4.02
N PHE A 323 3.17 -14.08 -4.09
CA PHE A 323 1.99 -13.30 -4.43
C PHE A 323 2.33 -12.27 -5.47
N ASN A 324 1.34 -11.89 -6.27
CA ASN A 324 1.57 -10.89 -7.30
C ASN A 324 0.32 -10.05 -7.56
N GLY A 325 0.52 -8.90 -8.18
CA GLY A 325 -0.55 -8.03 -8.59
C GLY A 325 -0.06 -7.00 -9.60
N ALA A 326 -1.01 -6.45 -10.34
CA ALA A 326 -0.76 -5.45 -11.35
C ALA A 326 -1.94 -4.50 -11.48
N TYR A 327 -1.68 -3.29 -11.92
CA TYR A 327 -2.72 -2.41 -12.38
C TYR A 327 -2.28 -1.60 -13.59
N VAL A 328 -3.28 -1.17 -14.36
CA VAL A 328 -3.13 -0.18 -15.43
C VAL A 328 -4.18 0.88 -15.21
N GLU A 329 -3.78 2.14 -15.28
CA GLU A 329 -4.67 3.30 -15.22
C GLU A 329 -4.44 4.18 -16.44
N LEU A 330 -5.53 4.74 -16.94
CA LEU A 330 -5.51 5.71 -18.03
C LEU A 330 -6.50 6.84 -17.71
N GLY A 331 -6.20 8.03 -18.19
CA GLY A 331 -7.09 9.17 -18.07
C GLY A 331 -6.99 10.07 -19.29
N TYR A 332 -8.12 10.68 -19.61
CA TYR A 332 -8.21 11.69 -20.64
C TYR A 332 -8.97 12.90 -20.11
N LYS A 333 -8.37 14.07 -20.31
CA LYS A 333 -8.90 15.34 -19.84
C LYS A 333 -9.58 16.08 -21.00
N PHE A 334 -10.83 16.46 -20.81
CA PHE A 334 -11.60 17.25 -21.78
C PHE A 334 -11.28 18.74 -21.68
N PHE A 335 -11.10 19.26 -20.46
CA PHE A 335 -10.68 20.64 -20.21
C PHE A 335 -10.01 20.78 -18.84
N GLY A 336 -9.28 21.86 -18.63
CA GLY A 336 -8.55 22.17 -17.39
C GLY A 336 -7.06 22.30 -17.63
N ASN A 337 -6.27 22.43 -16.57
CA ASN A 337 -4.83 22.51 -16.64
C ASN A 337 -4.24 21.19 -17.16
N ALA A 338 -3.09 21.27 -17.85
CA ALA A 338 -2.40 20.08 -18.35
C ALA A 338 -2.01 19.14 -17.21
N TYR A 339 -2.05 17.84 -17.47
CA TYR A 339 -1.41 16.88 -16.58
C TYR A 339 0.09 17.20 -16.44
N SER A 340 0.64 16.91 -15.28
CA SER A 340 2.05 17.20 -15.03
C SER A 340 2.73 16.12 -14.19
N TYR A 341 4.04 16.03 -14.37
CA TYR A 341 4.92 15.09 -13.70
C TYR A 341 5.65 15.75 -12.54
N ASP A 342 5.62 15.12 -11.37
CA ASP A 342 6.45 15.51 -10.22
C ASP A 342 7.85 14.93 -10.36
N LYS A 343 8.80 15.75 -10.79
CA LYS A 343 10.21 15.34 -10.96
C LYS A 343 10.85 14.87 -9.65
N PHE A 344 10.47 15.48 -8.53
CA PHE A 344 11.11 15.18 -7.25
C PHE A 344 10.63 13.87 -6.63
N ASN A 345 9.38 13.46 -6.89
CA ASN A 345 8.82 12.22 -6.35
C ASN A 345 8.66 11.11 -7.40
N GLY A 346 8.83 11.42 -8.68
CA GLY A 346 8.71 10.41 -9.74
C GLY A 346 7.29 9.87 -9.88
N VAL A 347 6.29 10.74 -9.77
CA VAL A 347 4.86 10.41 -9.88
C VAL A 347 4.15 11.50 -10.67
N MET A 348 2.86 11.32 -10.93
CA MET A 348 2.01 12.34 -11.54
C MET A 348 1.40 13.24 -10.47
N ASN A 349 1.34 14.53 -10.74
CA ASN A 349 0.59 15.50 -9.93
C ASN A 349 -0.92 15.36 -10.17
N GLY A 350 -1.73 15.78 -9.20
CA GLY A 350 -3.16 15.96 -9.37
C GLY A 350 -3.48 17.12 -10.29
N LEU A 351 -4.69 17.13 -10.86
CA LEU A 351 -5.20 18.28 -11.59
C LEU A 351 -5.51 19.43 -10.64
N SER A 352 -5.20 20.64 -11.06
CA SER A 352 -5.50 21.86 -10.32
C SER A 352 -6.56 22.68 -11.06
N GLY A 353 -7.34 23.46 -10.31
CA GLY A 353 -8.40 24.31 -10.87
C GLY A 353 -9.62 23.53 -11.35
N LYS A 354 -10.43 24.17 -12.18
CA LYS A 354 -11.63 23.54 -12.79
C LYS A 354 -11.20 22.63 -13.93
N SER A 355 -11.55 21.35 -13.86
CA SER A 355 -11.20 20.34 -14.85
C SER A 355 -12.31 19.31 -15.00
N LEU A 356 -12.35 18.64 -16.14
CA LEU A 356 -13.17 17.48 -16.40
C LEU A 356 -12.28 16.42 -17.07
N GLU A 357 -12.21 15.26 -16.47
CA GLU A 357 -11.50 14.10 -16.98
C GLU A 357 -12.38 12.84 -16.93
N ILE A 358 -12.06 11.86 -17.75
CA ILE A 358 -12.49 10.48 -17.61
C ILE A 358 -11.29 9.63 -17.31
N VAL A 359 -11.43 8.74 -16.35
CA VAL A 359 -10.36 7.82 -15.94
C VAL A 359 -10.84 6.38 -15.94
N GLY A 360 -9.96 5.47 -16.27
CA GLY A 360 -10.21 4.03 -16.25
C GLY A 360 -9.06 3.30 -15.57
N ARG A 361 -9.38 2.27 -14.78
CA ARG A 361 -8.41 1.37 -14.14
C ARG A 361 -8.82 -0.07 -14.32
N PHE A 362 -7.86 -0.91 -14.63
CA PHE A 362 -7.93 -2.34 -14.42
C PHE A 362 -6.92 -2.74 -13.34
N ASN A 363 -7.33 -3.55 -12.37
CA ASN A 363 -6.47 -4.06 -11.30
C ASN A 363 -6.63 -5.57 -11.18
N TYR A 364 -5.52 -6.25 -10.96
CA TYR A 364 -5.42 -7.64 -10.58
C TYR A 364 -4.65 -7.77 -9.26
N THR A 365 -5.15 -8.60 -8.36
CA THR A 365 -4.47 -8.98 -7.12
C THR A 365 -4.63 -10.48 -6.93
N GLY A 366 -3.52 -11.20 -6.89
CA GLY A 366 -3.45 -12.64 -6.66
C GLY A 366 -2.85 -12.96 -5.30
N LEU A 367 -3.65 -13.53 -4.40
CA LEU A 367 -3.24 -14.01 -3.08
C LEU A 367 -3.34 -15.53 -2.99
N ASN A 368 -3.41 -16.23 -4.13
CA ASN A 368 -3.31 -17.67 -4.21
C ASN A 368 -1.84 -18.10 -4.42
N ASP A 369 -1.41 -19.08 -3.64
CA ASP A 369 -0.16 -19.81 -3.82
C ASP A 369 -0.40 -21.28 -3.51
N LEU A 370 -1.12 -21.94 -4.43
CA LEU A 370 -1.57 -23.32 -4.30
C LEU A 370 -0.61 -24.25 -5.02
N THR A 371 -0.30 -25.38 -4.39
CA THR A 371 0.46 -26.48 -4.99
C THR A 371 -0.42 -27.72 -4.98
N GLU A 372 -0.52 -28.40 -6.10
CA GLU A 372 -1.30 -29.63 -6.22
C GLU A 372 -0.84 -30.69 -5.19
N GLY A 373 -1.81 -31.30 -4.51
CA GLY A 373 -1.54 -32.30 -3.48
C GLY A 373 -1.12 -31.75 -2.12
N GLU A 374 -1.02 -30.43 -1.95
CA GLU A 374 -0.78 -29.79 -0.65
C GLU A 374 -2.08 -29.37 0.02
N TYR A 375 -2.12 -29.43 1.36
CA TYR A 375 -3.16 -28.77 2.12
C TYR A 375 -3.02 -27.26 2.01
N TYR A 376 -4.13 -26.54 2.04
CA TYR A 376 -4.13 -25.10 1.92
C TYR A 376 -4.83 -24.42 3.10
N SER A 377 -4.49 -23.16 3.33
CA SER A 377 -5.22 -22.29 4.20
C SER A 377 -6.01 -21.26 3.39
N ALA A 378 -7.26 -21.03 3.75
CA ALA A 378 -8.15 -20.08 3.11
C ALA A 378 -8.10 -18.72 3.84
N GLY A 379 -6.96 -18.04 3.78
CA GLY A 379 -6.81 -16.75 4.43
C GLY A 379 -7.07 -16.81 5.95
N ARG A 380 -7.81 -15.85 6.47
CA ARG A 380 -8.15 -15.79 7.91
C ARG A 380 -9.16 -16.86 8.36
N ASP A 381 -9.95 -17.39 7.44
CA ASP A 381 -11.00 -18.37 7.72
C ASP A 381 -10.52 -19.80 7.43
N GLN A 382 -9.24 -20.01 7.37
CA GLN A 382 -8.57 -21.24 6.99
C GLN A 382 -9.01 -22.48 7.78
N TYR A 383 -9.46 -22.30 9.02
CA TYR A 383 -9.83 -23.40 9.89
C TYR A 383 -11.16 -24.05 9.53
N TYR A 384 -12.01 -23.36 8.80
CA TYR A 384 -13.36 -23.82 8.50
C TYR A 384 -13.46 -24.66 7.23
N ALA A 385 -12.52 -24.51 6.30
CA ALA A 385 -12.57 -25.17 5.00
C ALA A 385 -12.47 -26.71 5.09
N ALA A 386 -11.87 -27.24 6.14
CA ALA A 386 -11.61 -28.65 6.32
C ALA A 386 -12.18 -29.25 7.64
N GLY A 387 -13.03 -28.54 8.34
CA GLY A 387 -13.77 -28.99 9.53
C GLY A 387 -12.98 -29.56 10.71
N PHE A 388 -12.08 -30.50 10.46
CA PHE A 388 -11.26 -31.14 11.48
C PHE A 388 -9.85 -30.53 11.62
N LEU A 389 -9.46 -29.60 10.74
CA LEU A 389 -8.12 -28.98 10.77
C LEU A 389 -8.02 -27.78 11.71
N GLN A 390 -9.11 -27.35 12.33
CA GLN A 390 -9.12 -26.18 13.21
C GLN A 390 -8.19 -26.29 14.43
N ASP A 391 -7.87 -27.50 14.85
CA ASP A 391 -6.99 -27.76 16.00
C ASP A 391 -5.52 -27.94 15.61
N PHE A 392 -5.17 -27.80 14.31
CA PHE A 392 -3.81 -28.02 13.83
C PHE A 392 -2.99 -26.72 13.79
N PRO A 393 -1.95 -26.64 14.61
CA PRO A 393 -1.18 -25.41 14.78
C PRO A 393 -0.30 -25.03 13.58
N GLY A 394 -0.03 -25.96 12.66
CA GLY A 394 0.81 -25.73 11.48
C GLY A 394 0.06 -25.23 10.25
N ILE A 395 -1.25 -25.20 10.27
CA ILE A 395 -2.06 -24.74 9.14
C ILE A 395 -1.77 -23.26 8.83
N GLY A 396 -1.63 -22.95 7.54
CA GLY A 396 -1.23 -21.63 7.05
C GLY A 396 0.26 -21.48 6.81
N ALA A 397 1.06 -22.46 7.19
CA ALA A 397 2.46 -22.50 6.82
C ALA A 397 2.72 -23.11 5.43
N THR A 398 1.71 -23.80 4.88
CA THR A 398 1.74 -24.51 3.60
C THR A 398 1.21 -23.64 2.44
N SER A 399 0.53 -24.26 1.48
CA SER A 399 -0.15 -23.58 0.38
C SER A 399 -1.25 -22.63 0.87
N VAL A 400 -1.44 -21.51 0.18
CA VAL A 400 -2.37 -20.46 0.55
C VAL A 400 -3.43 -20.27 -0.53
N GLY A 401 -4.70 -20.43 -0.16
CA GLY A 401 -5.86 -20.11 -1.00
C GLY A 401 -6.48 -18.78 -0.57
N GLY A 402 -5.79 -17.67 -0.83
CA GLY A 402 -6.20 -16.33 -0.43
C GLY A 402 -7.18 -15.65 -1.39
N GLY A 403 -7.37 -16.22 -2.59
CA GLY A 403 -8.24 -15.70 -3.64
C GLY A 403 -7.54 -14.78 -4.62
N ASP A 404 -8.17 -14.59 -5.77
CA ASP A 404 -7.76 -13.66 -6.82
C ASP A 404 -8.88 -12.66 -7.10
N ILE A 405 -8.53 -11.39 -7.26
CA ILE A 405 -9.47 -10.32 -7.59
C ILE A 405 -9.04 -9.64 -8.88
N TYR A 406 -10.02 -9.51 -9.77
CA TYR A 406 -9.98 -8.63 -10.94
C TYR A 406 -11.00 -7.53 -10.76
N SER A 407 -10.59 -6.28 -10.89
CA SER A 407 -11.49 -5.14 -10.78
C SER A 407 -11.29 -4.16 -11.93
N THR A 408 -12.39 -3.55 -12.36
CA THR A 408 -12.39 -2.44 -13.32
C THR A 408 -13.12 -1.26 -12.70
N THR A 409 -12.47 -0.10 -12.74
CA THR A 409 -13.02 1.16 -12.22
C THR A 409 -13.06 2.19 -13.33
N ILE A 410 -14.18 2.91 -13.46
CA ILE A 410 -14.34 4.06 -14.37
C ILE A 410 -14.77 5.24 -13.50
N GLY A 411 -14.15 6.39 -13.71
CA GLY A 411 -14.40 7.62 -12.96
C GLY A 411 -14.48 8.86 -13.85
#